data_8d333e0eab348c15c32566a904495608
#
_entry.id   8d333e0eab348c15c32566a904495608
#
_cell.length_a   1.000
_cell.length_b   1.000
_cell.length_c   1.000
_cell.angle_alpha   90.00
_cell.angle_beta   90.00
_cell.angle_gamma   90.00
#
_symmetry.space_group_name_H-M   'P 1'
#
loop_
_entity.id
_entity.type
_entity.pdbx_description
1 polymer ?
#
loop_
_entity_poly.entity_id
_entity_poly.type
_entity_poly.pdbx_seq_one_letter_code
_entity_poly.pdbx_strand_id
1 'polypeptide(L)'
;MPLPEITEDLIESLTSDASLRKGYSYFHGGAVVKLWIENGAYKAHVEGSELYTVTISEKKGDIQADCTCPYDWGGVCKHIVAAMLSIVHDKGIKKHKRDTKDIKALIEKVDAGRLKAFLFEILSGDAALIGDFKIFAKGKEETANTSEKYKKELLSQLNKVKGIEYYYDHYHDSYEHPISDITDNFSETAEKYTNQGNYKEAIKIYQGICDACITSQQNERLEDFYDDIHYHAEQAINSIAENIAKLDLSIKDKKPYLDYLLQAYTGFMNKEVFQVVLAKIVNTPKEADYILGKQNVVLMPHIILGLLIVKGEPEDVFSFGEKHYKEYPEMAAQLSVFYLKRNLRDKAIDTAEKALEIIQGKSSDLRFGIYLPDQQKELREFLDECYIFESDYPKILENLIMLICHERDIAYYKKLKKIIKTKQEKDTIIERLEKLLDSDYDLLFKIYSIEDDNERMLKLAKKSVRFDIFNLIVKKIRDRFPEECFDLYKKKINAFVEDVKKRDAYRQAAYWLKLMKEIPRTQDKFRKYIEHLREKYRRRPAFIDEIKGI
;
A
#
# COMPACT_ATOMS: atom_id res chain seq x y z
N MET A 1 20.55 -26.55 -10.70
CA MET A 1 20.80 -26.52 -9.25
C MET A 1 19.57 -27.06 -8.56
N PRO A 2 19.69 -27.84 -7.48
CA PRO A 2 18.52 -28.22 -6.69
C PRO A 2 17.84 -26.96 -6.15
N LEU A 3 16.51 -27.04 -5.96
CA LEU A 3 15.77 -25.93 -5.35
C LEU A 3 16.01 -25.95 -3.84
N PRO A 4 16.09 -24.79 -3.19
CA PRO A 4 16.29 -24.72 -1.75
C PRO A 4 15.12 -25.40 -1.00
N GLU A 5 15.45 -26.15 0.04
CA GLU A 5 14.46 -26.70 0.97
C GLU A 5 14.09 -25.62 1.98
N ILE A 6 12.82 -25.23 2.00
CA ILE A 6 12.30 -24.17 2.87
C ILE A 6 11.38 -24.83 3.90
N THR A 7 11.64 -24.58 5.20
CA THR A 7 10.85 -25.05 6.34
C THR A 7 10.41 -23.85 7.18
N GLU A 8 9.40 -24.01 8.03
CA GLU A 8 8.96 -22.95 8.96
C GLU A 8 10.08 -22.55 9.92
N ASP A 9 10.81 -23.51 10.49
CA ASP A 9 11.96 -23.25 11.37
C ASP A 9 13.04 -22.41 10.68
N LEU A 10 13.27 -22.65 9.39
CA LEU A 10 14.20 -21.83 8.60
C LEU A 10 13.67 -20.40 8.44
N ILE A 11 12.38 -20.22 8.16
CA ILE A 11 11.75 -18.90 8.02
C ILE A 11 11.92 -18.12 9.34
N GLU A 12 11.63 -18.75 10.47
CA GLU A 12 11.80 -18.14 11.80
C GLU A 12 13.25 -17.75 12.07
N SER A 13 14.21 -18.59 11.69
CA SER A 13 15.64 -18.32 11.91
C SER A 13 16.20 -17.16 11.08
N LEU A 14 15.59 -16.87 9.92
CA LEU A 14 16.01 -15.82 8.99
C LEU A 14 15.31 -14.47 9.23
N THR A 15 14.30 -14.45 10.09
CA THR A 15 13.32 -13.35 10.14
C THR A 15 13.24 -12.74 11.53
N SER A 16 12.96 -11.43 11.62
CA SER A 16 12.53 -10.79 12.87
C SER A 16 11.06 -11.10 13.17
N ASP A 17 10.69 -11.14 14.46
CA ASP A 17 9.31 -11.38 14.90
C ASP A 17 8.28 -10.46 14.22
N ALA A 18 8.66 -9.21 13.97
CA ALA A 18 7.81 -8.24 13.29
C ALA A 18 7.60 -8.56 11.81
N SER A 19 8.66 -8.99 11.10
CA SER A 19 8.57 -9.39 9.69
C SER A 19 7.86 -10.74 9.54
N LEU A 20 8.03 -11.63 10.51
CA LEU A 20 7.38 -12.94 10.54
C LEU A 20 5.86 -12.77 10.66
N ARG A 21 5.37 -12.03 11.65
CA ARG A 21 3.94 -11.74 11.84
C ARG A 21 3.30 -11.10 10.62
N LYS A 22 3.94 -10.04 10.08
CA LYS A 22 3.46 -9.38 8.86
C LYS A 22 3.50 -10.31 7.66
N GLY A 23 4.47 -11.20 7.56
CA GLY A 23 4.57 -12.21 6.51
C GLY A 23 3.44 -13.23 6.56
N TYR A 24 3.07 -13.71 7.75
CA TYR A 24 1.89 -14.55 7.93
C TYR A 24 0.60 -13.84 7.50
N SER A 25 0.41 -12.58 7.89
CA SER A 25 -0.73 -11.78 7.45
C SER A 25 -0.81 -11.65 5.92
N TYR A 26 0.32 -11.40 5.26
CA TYR A 26 0.41 -11.33 3.80
C TYR A 26 0.14 -12.68 3.12
N PHE A 27 0.62 -13.78 3.72
CA PHE A 27 0.37 -15.13 3.22
C PHE A 27 -1.11 -15.50 3.32
N HIS A 28 -1.73 -15.32 4.50
CA HIS A 28 -3.14 -15.61 4.72
C HIS A 28 -4.06 -14.66 3.94
N GLY A 29 -3.65 -13.40 3.75
CA GLY A 29 -4.35 -12.41 2.94
C GLY A 29 -4.22 -12.63 1.43
N GLY A 30 -3.56 -13.72 0.96
CA GLY A 30 -3.44 -14.01 -0.46
C GLY A 30 -2.56 -13.05 -1.24
N ALA A 31 -1.71 -12.27 -0.58
CA ALA A 31 -0.85 -11.29 -1.21
C ALA A 31 0.18 -11.88 -2.19
N VAL A 32 0.45 -13.20 -2.13
CA VAL A 32 1.31 -13.90 -3.10
C VAL A 32 0.50 -14.25 -4.34
N VAL A 33 0.44 -13.32 -5.30
CA VAL A 33 -0.39 -13.44 -6.51
C VAL A 33 0.19 -14.37 -7.56
N LYS A 34 1.49 -14.66 -7.49
CA LYS A 34 2.16 -15.57 -8.43
C LYS A 34 3.41 -16.18 -7.81
N LEU A 35 3.57 -17.49 -7.96
CA LEU A 35 4.77 -18.23 -7.56
C LEU A 35 5.23 -19.14 -8.71
N TRP A 36 6.53 -19.07 -9.09
CA TRP A 36 7.10 -19.90 -10.16
C TRP A 36 8.57 -20.21 -9.91
N ILE A 37 9.13 -21.11 -10.71
CA ILE A 37 10.55 -21.44 -10.70
C ILE A 37 11.19 -20.95 -11.98
N GLU A 38 12.30 -20.25 -11.84
CA GLU A 38 13.11 -19.79 -12.96
C GLU A 38 14.60 -19.92 -12.62
N ASN A 39 15.37 -20.53 -13.51
CA ASN A 39 16.82 -20.69 -13.38
C ASN A 39 17.29 -21.31 -12.04
N GLY A 40 16.52 -22.26 -11.48
CA GLY A 40 16.87 -22.92 -10.21
C GLY A 40 16.58 -22.09 -8.95
N ALA A 41 15.82 -21.00 -9.07
CA ALA A 41 15.34 -20.19 -7.96
C ALA A 41 13.81 -20.17 -7.91
N TYR A 42 13.22 -20.00 -6.72
CA TYR A 42 11.83 -19.63 -6.57
C TYR A 42 11.68 -18.14 -6.80
N LYS A 43 10.67 -17.77 -7.58
CA LYS A 43 10.26 -16.38 -7.76
C LYS A 43 8.79 -16.21 -7.43
N ALA A 44 8.46 -15.10 -6.79
CA ALA A 44 7.09 -14.76 -6.47
C ALA A 44 6.79 -13.29 -6.76
N HIS A 45 5.57 -13.00 -7.17
CA HIS A 45 5.00 -11.67 -7.13
C HIS A 45 4.14 -11.55 -5.87
N VAL A 46 4.41 -10.55 -5.06
CA VAL A 46 3.72 -10.29 -3.79
C VAL A 46 3.17 -8.88 -3.81
N GLU A 47 1.88 -8.76 -3.66
CA GLU A 47 1.20 -7.47 -3.52
C GLU A 47 1.50 -6.83 -2.16
N GLY A 48 1.80 -5.51 -2.18
CA GLY A 48 1.98 -4.65 -1.03
C GLY A 48 1.50 -3.25 -1.41
N SER A 49 2.23 -2.20 -1.07
CA SER A 49 2.02 -0.86 -1.65
C SER A 49 2.26 -0.83 -3.15
N GLU A 50 3.05 -1.79 -3.64
CA GLU A 50 3.32 -2.05 -5.06
C GLU A 50 3.43 -3.56 -5.28
N LEU A 51 3.50 -3.99 -6.53
CA LEU A 51 3.77 -5.39 -6.87
C LEU A 51 5.28 -5.67 -6.76
N TYR A 52 5.69 -6.40 -5.73
CA TYR A 52 7.09 -6.72 -5.48
C TYR A 52 7.48 -8.08 -6.03
N THR A 53 8.70 -8.18 -6.56
CA THR A 53 9.28 -9.46 -7.00
C THR A 53 10.21 -10.00 -5.94
N VAL A 54 9.91 -11.22 -5.48
CA VAL A 54 10.75 -11.98 -4.55
C VAL A 54 11.51 -13.04 -5.33
N THR A 55 12.79 -13.23 -5.02
CA THR A 55 13.65 -14.30 -5.57
C THR A 55 14.31 -15.04 -4.42
N ILE A 56 14.18 -16.38 -4.36
CA ILE A 56 14.75 -17.23 -3.32
C ILE A 56 15.58 -18.32 -3.99
N SER A 57 16.87 -18.40 -3.67
CA SER A 57 17.82 -19.33 -4.25
C SER A 57 18.75 -19.90 -3.18
N GLU A 58 19.45 -20.98 -3.51
CA GLU A 58 20.51 -21.54 -2.67
C GLU A 58 21.87 -21.26 -3.30
N LYS A 59 22.82 -20.76 -2.48
CA LYS A 59 24.19 -20.56 -2.90
C LYS A 59 25.15 -21.07 -1.84
N LYS A 60 25.92 -22.10 -2.19
CA LYS A 60 26.90 -22.75 -1.29
C LYS A 60 26.29 -23.30 0.01
N GLY A 61 25.04 -23.75 -0.02
CA GLY A 61 24.33 -24.29 1.15
C GLY A 61 23.55 -23.25 1.94
N ASP A 62 23.68 -21.94 1.62
CA ASP A 62 22.95 -20.85 2.29
C ASP A 62 21.78 -20.36 1.44
N ILE A 63 20.64 -20.12 2.06
CA ILE A 63 19.47 -19.51 1.41
C ILE A 63 19.71 -18.03 1.20
N GLN A 64 19.63 -17.60 -0.05
CA GLN A 64 19.62 -16.19 -0.44
C GLN A 64 18.22 -15.81 -0.89
N ALA A 65 17.65 -14.80 -0.24
CA ALA A 65 16.32 -14.30 -0.53
C ALA A 65 16.36 -12.78 -0.73
N ASP A 66 15.95 -12.34 -1.91
CA ASP A 66 15.92 -10.94 -2.32
C ASP A 66 14.49 -10.51 -2.63
N CYS A 67 14.17 -9.23 -2.35
CA CYS A 67 12.89 -8.62 -2.68
C CYS A 67 13.10 -7.22 -3.25
N THR A 68 12.31 -6.84 -4.26
CA THR A 68 12.38 -5.49 -4.84
C THR A 68 11.75 -4.40 -3.96
N CYS A 69 11.17 -4.76 -2.80
CA CYS A 69 10.62 -3.77 -1.88
C CYS A 69 11.73 -2.94 -1.21
N PRO A 70 11.41 -1.71 -0.73
CA PRO A 70 12.39 -0.83 -0.09
C PRO A 70 12.80 -1.26 1.32
N TYR A 71 12.43 -2.48 1.77
CA TYR A 71 12.77 -2.99 3.09
C TYR A 71 14.26 -3.33 3.17
N ASP A 72 14.98 -2.67 4.07
CA ASP A 72 16.43 -2.87 4.30
C ASP A 72 16.77 -2.86 5.81
N TRP A 73 15.88 -3.42 6.65
CA TRP A 73 16.01 -3.42 8.12
C TRP A 73 16.81 -4.59 8.68
N GLY A 74 17.49 -5.35 7.83
CA GLY A 74 18.19 -6.60 8.19
C GLY A 74 17.24 -7.80 8.30
N GLY A 75 17.72 -8.97 7.85
CA GLY A 75 16.91 -10.17 7.70
C GLY A 75 15.98 -10.11 6.48
N VAL A 76 15.02 -11.03 6.41
CA VAL A 76 14.07 -11.10 5.31
C VAL A 76 12.83 -10.22 5.58
N CYS A 77 12.32 -9.56 4.53
CA CYS A 77 11.12 -8.72 4.65
C CYS A 77 9.84 -9.57 4.68
N LYS A 78 8.72 -8.95 5.07
CA LYS A 78 7.40 -9.60 5.10
C LYS A 78 6.98 -10.25 3.76
N HIS A 79 7.39 -9.70 2.61
CA HIS A 79 7.09 -10.26 1.29
C HIS A 79 7.88 -11.55 1.03
N ILE A 80 9.14 -11.60 1.46
CA ILE A 80 9.96 -12.83 1.40
C ILE A 80 9.35 -13.89 2.30
N VAL A 81 8.95 -13.53 3.52
CA VAL A 81 8.28 -14.44 4.46
C VAL A 81 7.00 -15.01 3.85
N ALA A 82 6.12 -14.16 3.30
CA ALA A 82 4.89 -14.60 2.65
C ALA A 82 5.17 -15.56 1.47
N ALA A 83 6.17 -15.26 0.64
CA ALA A 83 6.59 -16.13 -0.45
C ALA A 83 7.16 -17.47 0.06
N MET A 84 7.96 -17.47 1.13
CA MET A 84 8.49 -18.69 1.76
C MET A 84 7.37 -19.54 2.36
N LEU A 85 6.42 -18.93 3.09
CA LEU A 85 5.24 -19.62 3.62
C LEU A 85 4.41 -20.23 2.49
N SER A 86 4.21 -19.52 1.38
CA SER A 86 3.53 -20.07 0.22
C SER A 86 4.27 -21.28 -0.37
N ILE A 87 5.61 -21.30 -0.34
CA ILE A 87 6.38 -22.45 -0.80
C ILE A 87 6.22 -23.64 0.16
N VAL A 88 6.19 -23.39 1.47
CA VAL A 88 6.04 -24.45 2.50
C VAL A 88 4.65 -25.05 2.45
N HIS A 89 3.62 -24.21 2.49
CA HIS A 89 2.22 -24.65 2.58
C HIS A 89 1.65 -25.04 1.21
N ASP A 90 2.10 -24.41 0.13
CA ASP A 90 1.67 -24.67 -1.25
C ASP A 90 2.62 -25.60 -2.02
N LYS A 91 3.24 -26.56 -1.34
CA LYS A 91 4.02 -27.62 -2.04
C LYS A 91 3.23 -28.30 -3.18
N GLY A 92 1.90 -28.07 -3.22
CA GLY A 92 0.99 -28.48 -4.27
C GLY A 92 0.97 -27.61 -5.54
N ILE A 93 1.25 -26.28 -5.45
CA ILE A 93 1.08 -25.36 -6.61
C ILE A 93 2.04 -25.69 -7.76
N LYS A 94 3.23 -26.17 -7.48
CA LYS A 94 4.17 -26.65 -8.52
C LYS A 94 3.68 -27.89 -9.27
N LYS A 95 3.04 -28.79 -8.59
CA LYS A 95 2.32 -29.92 -9.17
C LYS A 95 1.11 -29.43 -9.95
N HIS A 96 0.32 -28.47 -9.40
CA HIS A 96 -0.93 -28.00 -10.01
C HIS A 96 -0.82 -27.43 -11.42
N LYS A 97 0.23 -26.70 -11.82
CA LYS A 97 0.32 -26.18 -13.20
C LYS A 97 0.70 -27.24 -14.26
N ARG A 98 1.44 -28.28 -13.90
CA ARG A 98 1.62 -29.45 -14.76
C ARG A 98 0.39 -30.36 -14.71
N ASP A 99 -0.11 -30.64 -13.51
CA ASP A 99 -1.25 -31.50 -13.24
C ASP A 99 -2.58 -30.92 -13.80
N THR A 100 -2.76 -29.58 -13.88
CA THR A 100 -4.02 -29.00 -14.44
C THR A 100 -4.20 -29.26 -15.92
N LYS A 101 -3.14 -29.35 -16.72
CA LYS A 101 -3.27 -29.80 -18.12
C LYS A 101 -3.59 -31.29 -18.20
N ASP A 102 -2.97 -32.10 -17.36
CA ASP A 102 -3.19 -33.54 -17.29
C ASP A 102 -4.55 -33.87 -16.68
N ILE A 103 -4.97 -33.11 -15.64
CA ILE A 103 -6.30 -33.22 -15.01
C ILE A 103 -7.41 -32.86 -16.02
N LYS A 104 -7.26 -31.77 -16.78
CA LYS A 104 -8.23 -31.40 -17.82
C LYS A 104 -8.40 -32.51 -18.85
N ALA A 105 -7.28 -33.06 -19.32
CA ALA A 105 -7.27 -34.19 -20.27
C ALA A 105 -7.85 -35.47 -19.65
N LEU A 106 -7.68 -35.69 -18.35
CA LEU A 106 -8.31 -36.81 -17.61
C LEU A 106 -9.81 -36.62 -17.47
N ILE A 107 -10.27 -35.43 -17.08
CA ILE A 107 -11.68 -35.06 -16.94
C ILE A 107 -12.40 -35.29 -18.29
N GLU A 108 -11.79 -34.90 -19.41
CA GLU A 108 -12.36 -35.07 -20.75
C GLU A 108 -12.47 -36.56 -21.15
N LYS A 109 -11.66 -37.45 -20.54
CA LYS A 109 -11.67 -38.91 -20.85
C LYS A 109 -12.55 -39.74 -19.91
N VAL A 110 -12.93 -39.19 -18.75
CA VAL A 110 -13.78 -39.88 -17.77
C VAL A 110 -15.24 -39.77 -18.18
N ASP A 111 -15.98 -40.87 -18.12
CA ASP A 111 -17.41 -40.79 -18.39
C ASP A 111 -18.14 -39.96 -17.34
N ALA A 112 -19.21 -39.28 -17.78
CA ALA A 112 -19.94 -38.33 -16.93
C ALA A 112 -20.53 -38.95 -15.64
N GLY A 113 -20.85 -40.25 -15.67
CA GLY A 113 -21.40 -40.95 -14.51
C GLY A 113 -20.35 -41.12 -13.41
N ARG A 114 -19.14 -41.55 -13.77
CA ARG A 114 -18.02 -41.69 -12.82
C ARG A 114 -17.58 -40.34 -12.29
N LEU A 115 -17.57 -39.29 -13.12
CA LEU A 115 -17.23 -37.94 -12.71
C LEU A 115 -18.24 -37.38 -11.70
N LYS A 116 -19.55 -37.60 -11.93
CA LYS A 116 -20.61 -37.21 -10.99
C LYS A 116 -20.50 -37.94 -9.67
N ALA A 117 -20.19 -39.24 -9.68
CA ALA A 117 -20.01 -40.03 -8.46
C ALA A 117 -18.85 -39.53 -7.62
N PHE A 118 -17.71 -39.24 -8.28
CA PHE A 118 -16.52 -38.67 -7.63
C PHE A 118 -16.80 -37.29 -7.04
N LEU A 119 -17.46 -36.39 -7.80
CA LEU A 119 -17.87 -35.08 -7.31
C LEU A 119 -18.82 -35.20 -6.10
N PHE A 120 -19.75 -36.12 -6.12
CA PHE A 120 -20.69 -36.34 -4.99
C PHE A 120 -19.93 -36.80 -3.72
N GLU A 121 -18.95 -37.68 -3.89
CA GLU A 121 -18.13 -38.18 -2.77
C GLU A 121 -17.32 -37.03 -2.13
N ILE A 122 -16.63 -36.20 -2.94
CA ILE A 122 -15.86 -35.04 -2.46
C ILE A 122 -16.77 -34.03 -1.77
N LEU A 123 -17.87 -33.66 -2.41
CA LEU A 123 -18.81 -32.67 -1.88
C LEU A 123 -19.48 -33.13 -0.58
N SER A 124 -19.73 -34.45 -0.43
CA SER A 124 -20.37 -34.98 0.79
C SER A 124 -19.46 -34.88 2.02
N GLY A 125 -18.16 -34.73 1.85
CA GLY A 125 -17.18 -34.61 2.92
C GLY A 125 -16.85 -33.18 3.36
N ASP A 126 -17.26 -32.16 2.60
CA ASP A 126 -16.85 -30.76 2.81
C ASP A 126 -18.00 -29.78 2.58
N ALA A 127 -18.48 -29.15 3.67
CA ALA A 127 -19.57 -28.18 3.63
C ALA A 127 -19.25 -26.91 2.82
N ALA A 128 -17.99 -26.47 2.83
CA ALA A 128 -17.55 -25.30 2.06
C ALA A 128 -17.58 -25.60 0.56
N LEU A 129 -17.08 -26.76 0.15
CA LEU A 129 -17.15 -27.21 -1.25
C LEU A 129 -18.58 -27.40 -1.74
N ILE A 130 -19.52 -27.83 -0.88
CA ILE A 130 -20.96 -27.86 -1.21
C ILE A 130 -21.45 -26.44 -1.54
N GLY A 131 -21.04 -25.44 -0.75
CA GLY A 131 -21.36 -24.02 -1.01
C GLY A 131 -20.87 -23.57 -2.39
N ASP A 132 -19.62 -23.80 -2.67
CA ASP A 132 -18.96 -23.44 -3.93
C ASP A 132 -19.62 -24.16 -5.12
N PHE A 133 -19.92 -25.44 -4.97
CA PHE A 133 -20.59 -26.20 -6.02
C PHE A 133 -22.03 -25.71 -6.28
N LYS A 134 -22.76 -25.30 -5.23
CA LYS A 134 -24.11 -24.70 -5.40
C LYS A 134 -24.03 -23.39 -6.19
N ILE A 135 -23.03 -22.57 -5.93
CA ILE A 135 -22.78 -21.33 -6.70
C ILE A 135 -22.46 -21.68 -8.16
N PHE A 136 -21.53 -22.61 -8.38
CA PHE A 136 -21.16 -23.08 -9.71
C PHE A 136 -22.35 -23.65 -10.48
N ALA A 137 -23.17 -24.48 -9.84
CA ALA A 137 -24.32 -25.14 -10.48
C ALA A 137 -25.42 -24.16 -10.89
N LYS A 138 -25.59 -23.07 -10.15
CA LYS A 138 -26.54 -21.99 -10.50
C LYS A 138 -26.08 -21.18 -11.71
N GLY A 139 -24.79 -21.10 -11.95
CA GLY A 139 -24.22 -20.33 -13.06
C GLY A 139 -24.69 -18.88 -13.05
N LYS A 140 -25.28 -18.42 -14.18
CA LYS A 140 -25.81 -17.06 -14.34
C LYS A 140 -27.28 -16.91 -13.94
N GLU A 141 -27.92 -17.93 -13.38
CA GLU A 141 -29.31 -17.83 -12.92
C GLU A 141 -29.42 -16.86 -11.74
N GLU A 142 -30.41 -15.98 -11.79
CA GLU A 142 -30.72 -15.10 -10.66
C GLU A 142 -31.28 -15.92 -9.50
N THR A 143 -30.74 -15.72 -8.32
CA THR A 143 -31.30 -16.35 -7.12
C THR A 143 -32.53 -15.59 -6.65
N ALA A 144 -33.41 -16.26 -5.87
CA ALA A 144 -34.50 -15.61 -5.17
C ALA A 144 -34.03 -14.71 -4.00
N ASN A 145 -32.70 -14.66 -3.72
CA ASN A 145 -32.15 -13.85 -2.67
C ASN A 145 -32.20 -12.37 -3.05
N THR A 146 -32.43 -11.53 -2.06
CA THR A 146 -32.41 -10.06 -2.17
C THR A 146 -31.21 -9.52 -1.39
N SER A 147 -30.76 -8.31 -1.70
CA SER A 147 -29.74 -7.61 -0.91
C SER A 147 -30.14 -7.48 0.57
N GLU A 148 -31.41 -7.28 0.85
CA GLU A 148 -31.97 -7.20 2.20
C GLU A 148 -31.78 -8.51 3.00
N LYS A 149 -31.82 -9.67 2.34
CA LYS A 149 -31.53 -10.94 3.00
C LYS A 149 -30.06 -11.01 3.44
N TYR A 150 -29.14 -10.66 2.55
CA TYR A 150 -27.70 -10.63 2.87
C TYR A 150 -27.39 -9.60 3.96
N LYS A 151 -28.01 -8.42 3.91
CA LYS A 151 -27.92 -7.41 4.96
C LYS A 151 -28.33 -7.96 6.32
N LYS A 152 -29.50 -8.61 6.43
CA LYS A 152 -30.01 -9.17 7.69
C LYS A 152 -29.09 -10.26 8.23
N GLU A 153 -28.58 -11.12 7.37
CA GLU A 153 -27.67 -12.19 7.74
C GLU A 153 -26.36 -11.63 8.29
N LEU A 154 -25.77 -10.66 7.60
CA LEU A 154 -24.55 -10.00 8.04
C LEU A 154 -24.77 -9.23 9.36
N LEU A 155 -25.83 -8.43 9.49
CA LEU A 155 -26.16 -7.72 10.72
C LEU A 155 -26.36 -8.69 11.91
N SER A 156 -26.93 -9.87 11.67
CA SER A 156 -27.09 -10.87 12.74
C SER A 156 -25.76 -11.41 13.26
N GLN A 157 -24.71 -11.39 12.42
CA GLN A 157 -23.34 -11.78 12.81
C GLN A 157 -22.61 -10.62 13.47
N LEU A 158 -22.65 -9.42 12.90
CA LEU A 158 -22.02 -8.22 13.44
C LEU A 158 -22.55 -7.87 14.85
N ASN A 159 -23.85 -8.05 15.08
CA ASN A 159 -24.46 -7.82 16.41
C ASN A 159 -24.01 -8.81 17.49
N LYS A 160 -23.33 -9.90 17.13
CA LYS A 160 -22.74 -10.86 18.09
C LYS A 160 -21.30 -10.50 18.47
N VAL A 161 -20.67 -9.59 17.74
CA VAL A 161 -19.33 -9.09 18.04
C VAL A 161 -19.40 -8.34 19.37
N LYS A 162 -18.52 -8.71 20.30
CA LYS A 162 -18.35 -8.00 21.58
C LYS A 162 -17.31 -6.91 21.37
N GLY A 163 -17.51 -5.74 21.99
CA GLY A 163 -16.49 -4.70 22.05
C GLY A 163 -15.17 -5.23 22.62
N ILE A 164 -14.08 -4.61 22.25
CA ILE A 164 -12.75 -4.99 22.77
C ILE A 164 -12.74 -4.61 24.26
N GLU A 165 -12.77 -5.61 25.16
CA GLU A 165 -12.34 -5.38 26.53
C GLU A 165 -10.82 -5.15 26.48
N TYR A 166 -10.39 -3.91 26.70
CA TYR A 166 -8.98 -3.54 26.83
C TYR A 166 -8.38 -4.24 28.05
N TYR A 167 -7.96 -5.50 27.90
CA TYR A 167 -6.97 -6.08 28.80
C TYR A 167 -5.62 -5.51 28.37
N TYR A 168 -5.09 -4.58 29.18
CA TYR A 168 -3.72 -4.11 29.13
C TYR A 168 -2.79 -5.30 29.48
N ASP A 169 -2.60 -6.19 28.57
CA ASP A 169 -1.51 -7.14 28.59
C ASP A 169 -0.47 -6.71 27.53
N HIS A 170 0.63 -6.17 28.01
CA HIS A 170 1.67 -5.53 27.20
C HIS A 170 2.43 -6.50 26.26
N TYR A 171 1.94 -7.72 26.00
CA TYR A 171 2.68 -8.76 25.29
C TYR A 171 1.96 -9.46 24.12
N HIS A 172 0.70 -9.17 23.85
CA HIS A 172 -0.01 -9.76 22.70
C HIS A 172 -0.76 -8.68 21.90
N ASP A 173 -0.08 -8.09 20.92
CA ASP A 173 -0.69 -7.33 19.82
C ASP A 173 -1.28 -8.28 18.75
N SER A 174 -2.13 -9.22 19.14
CA SER A 174 -3.02 -9.91 18.20
C SER A 174 -4.35 -9.16 18.20
N TYR A 175 -4.47 -8.14 17.36
CA TYR A 175 -5.78 -7.57 17.06
C TYR A 175 -6.59 -8.63 16.31
N GLU A 176 -7.57 -9.22 16.98
CA GLU A 176 -8.64 -9.91 16.27
C GLU A 176 -9.41 -8.85 15.47
N HIS A 177 -9.60 -9.10 14.18
CA HIS A 177 -10.41 -8.25 13.29
C HIS A 177 -11.74 -8.94 13.01
N PRO A 178 -12.63 -9.07 14.00
CA PRO A 178 -13.84 -9.87 13.87
C PRO A 178 -14.81 -9.32 12.82
N ILE A 179 -14.75 -8.03 12.53
CA ILE A 179 -15.54 -7.40 11.47
C ILE A 179 -15.05 -7.88 10.10
N SER A 180 -13.72 -7.86 9.88
CA SER A 180 -13.12 -8.33 8.64
C SER A 180 -13.42 -9.81 8.40
N ASP A 181 -13.23 -10.67 9.40
CA ASP A 181 -13.52 -12.12 9.28
C ASP A 181 -14.97 -12.39 8.86
N ILE A 182 -15.92 -11.61 9.37
CA ILE A 182 -17.34 -11.75 9.03
C ILE A 182 -17.64 -11.21 7.64
N THR A 183 -17.14 -10.01 7.31
CA THR A 183 -17.43 -9.34 6.02
C THR A 183 -16.72 -10.01 4.85
N ASP A 184 -15.51 -10.53 5.05
CA ASP A 184 -14.72 -11.21 4.02
C ASP A 184 -15.40 -12.48 3.52
N ASN A 185 -16.07 -13.25 4.37
CA ASN A 185 -16.85 -14.42 3.96
C ASN A 185 -17.95 -14.06 2.94
N PHE A 186 -18.62 -12.92 3.12
CA PHE A 186 -19.62 -12.44 2.17
C PHE A 186 -18.96 -11.91 0.88
N SER A 187 -17.86 -11.18 1.03
CA SER A 187 -17.08 -10.65 -0.11
C SER A 187 -16.54 -11.79 -0.98
N GLU A 188 -15.93 -12.82 -0.40
CA GLU A 188 -15.48 -14.01 -1.14
C GLU A 188 -16.63 -14.69 -1.89
N THR A 189 -17.81 -14.78 -1.27
CA THR A 189 -19.00 -15.34 -1.94
C THR A 189 -19.39 -14.48 -3.15
N ALA A 190 -19.38 -13.15 -3.02
CA ALA A 190 -19.68 -12.22 -4.09
C ALA A 190 -18.64 -12.31 -5.23
N GLU A 191 -17.34 -12.43 -4.89
CA GLU A 191 -16.26 -12.63 -5.85
C GLU A 191 -16.41 -13.92 -6.66
N LYS A 192 -16.84 -15.02 -6.01
CA LYS A 192 -17.13 -16.28 -6.71
C LYS A 192 -18.20 -16.08 -7.78
N TYR A 193 -19.29 -15.33 -7.46
CA TYR A 193 -20.32 -14.99 -8.45
C TYR A 193 -19.76 -14.05 -9.55
N THR A 194 -18.96 -13.06 -9.20
CA THR A 194 -18.28 -12.17 -10.16
C THR A 194 -17.43 -12.98 -11.15
N ASN A 195 -16.63 -13.92 -10.65
CA ASN A 195 -15.73 -14.76 -11.45
C ASN A 195 -16.49 -15.73 -12.39
N GLN A 196 -17.71 -16.07 -12.04
CA GLN A 196 -18.63 -16.87 -12.89
C GLN A 196 -19.44 -16.03 -13.87
N GLY A 197 -19.29 -14.70 -13.84
CA GLY A 197 -20.03 -13.76 -14.67
C GLY A 197 -21.48 -13.53 -14.21
N ASN A 198 -21.82 -13.95 -12.98
CA ASN A 198 -23.12 -13.63 -12.37
C ASN A 198 -23.04 -12.31 -11.57
N TYR A 199 -22.80 -11.22 -12.31
CA TYR A 199 -22.60 -9.89 -11.74
C TYR A 199 -23.80 -9.37 -10.95
N LYS A 200 -25.02 -9.73 -11.34
CA LYS A 200 -26.24 -9.29 -10.64
C LYS A 200 -26.31 -9.86 -9.23
N GLU A 201 -25.97 -11.14 -9.06
CA GLU A 201 -25.97 -11.74 -7.72
C GLU A 201 -24.83 -11.19 -6.86
N ALA A 202 -23.64 -11.00 -7.43
CA ALA A 202 -22.54 -10.34 -6.74
C ALA A 202 -22.93 -8.94 -6.24
N ILE A 203 -23.60 -8.14 -7.08
CA ILE A 203 -24.10 -6.81 -6.69
C ILE A 203 -25.05 -6.89 -5.50
N LYS A 204 -25.98 -7.85 -5.46
CA LYS A 204 -26.91 -8.01 -4.32
C LYS A 204 -26.18 -8.30 -3.01
N ILE A 205 -25.12 -9.10 -3.05
CA ILE A 205 -24.32 -9.41 -1.86
C ILE A 205 -23.56 -8.18 -1.41
N TYR A 206 -22.87 -7.47 -2.32
CA TYR A 206 -22.15 -6.24 -1.99
C TYR A 206 -23.09 -5.14 -1.50
N GLN A 207 -24.31 -5.02 -2.03
CA GLN A 207 -25.35 -4.12 -1.48
C GLN A 207 -25.70 -4.52 -0.04
N GLY A 208 -25.83 -5.82 0.23
CA GLY A 208 -26.05 -6.32 1.58
C GLY A 208 -24.93 -5.95 2.55
N ILE A 209 -23.68 -6.07 2.13
CA ILE A 209 -22.49 -5.66 2.91
C ILE A 209 -22.53 -4.15 3.17
N CYS A 210 -22.65 -3.34 2.10
CA CYS A 210 -22.68 -1.89 2.18
C CYS A 210 -23.78 -1.41 3.15
N ASP A 211 -25.02 -1.90 2.98
CA ASP A 211 -26.16 -1.50 3.79
C ASP A 211 -26.04 -1.94 5.26
N ALA A 212 -25.45 -3.12 5.51
CA ALA A 212 -25.18 -3.60 6.86
C ALA A 212 -24.12 -2.73 7.55
N CYS A 213 -23.04 -2.42 6.87
CA CYS A 213 -21.97 -1.55 7.38
C CYS A 213 -22.50 -0.14 7.69
N ILE A 214 -23.25 0.48 6.77
CA ILE A 214 -23.87 1.81 6.99
C ILE A 214 -24.81 1.76 8.22
N THR A 215 -25.59 0.69 8.36
CA THR A 215 -26.50 0.51 9.51
C THR A 215 -25.71 0.34 10.81
N SER A 216 -24.60 -0.37 10.77
CA SER A 216 -23.75 -0.66 11.93
C SER A 216 -22.98 0.55 12.44
N GLN A 217 -22.76 1.59 11.64
CA GLN A 217 -22.14 2.85 12.07
C GLN A 217 -22.88 3.56 13.22
N GLN A 218 -24.17 3.24 13.41
CA GLN A 218 -25.00 3.81 14.49
C GLN A 218 -25.01 2.91 15.74
N ASN A 219 -24.28 1.81 15.74
CA ASN A 219 -24.25 0.86 16.84
C ASN A 219 -23.09 1.16 17.79
N GLU A 220 -23.37 1.74 18.95
CA GLU A 220 -22.37 2.08 19.99
C GLU A 220 -21.45 0.90 20.37
N ARG A 221 -21.92 -0.36 20.25
CA ARG A 221 -21.11 -1.55 20.54
C ARG A 221 -20.00 -1.81 19.53
N LEU A 222 -20.10 -1.22 18.36
CA LEU A 222 -19.14 -1.37 17.25
C LEU A 222 -18.31 -0.12 17.04
N GLU A 223 -18.34 0.85 17.98
CA GLU A 223 -17.58 2.10 17.89
C GLU A 223 -16.07 1.84 17.77
N ASP A 224 -15.54 0.85 18.48
CA ASP A 224 -14.13 0.44 18.41
C ASP A 224 -13.70 -0.07 17.01
N PHE A 225 -14.66 -0.49 16.18
CA PHE A 225 -14.45 -1.03 14.84
C PHE A 225 -14.92 -0.09 13.73
N TYR A 226 -15.08 1.18 14.03
CA TYR A 226 -15.63 2.16 13.09
C TYR A 226 -14.85 2.21 11.78
N ASP A 227 -13.52 2.23 11.85
CA ASP A 227 -12.65 2.30 10.67
C ASP A 227 -12.75 1.02 9.82
N ASP A 228 -12.83 -0.17 10.44
CA ASP A 228 -13.02 -1.43 9.72
C ASP A 228 -14.39 -1.47 9.01
N ILE A 229 -15.46 -1.08 9.70
CA ILE A 229 -16.81 -1.01 9.14
C ILE A 229 -16.83 -0.04 7.93
N HIS A 230 -16.20 1.10 8.08
CA HIS A 230 -16.11 2.10 7.02
C HIS A 230 -15.34 1.57 5.81
N TYR A 231 -14.19 0.95 6.04
CA TYR A 231 -13.37 0.32 5.02
C TYR A 231 -14.16 -0.72 4.21
N HIS A 232 -14.87 -1.65 4.88
CA HIS A 232 -15.65 -2.68 4.18
C HIS A 232 -16.84 -2.10 3.41
N ALA A 233 -17.45 -1.02 3.90
CA ALA A 233 -18.49 -0.31 3.16
C ALA A 233 -17.94 0.32 1.87
N GLU A 234 -16.77 0.94 1.92
CA GLU A 234 -16.10 1.50 0.74
C GLU A 234 -15.68 0.44 -0.27
N GLN A 235 -15.15 -0.69 0.19
CA GLN A 235 -14.81 -1.82 -0.69
C GLN A 235 -16.06 -2.38 -1.37
N ALA A 236 -17.15 -2.54 -0.63
CA ALA A 236 -18.41 -3.03 -1.19
C ALA A 236 -18.96 -2.09 -2.27
N ILE A 237 -18.95 -0.76 -2.05
CA ILE A 237 -19.47 0.21 -3.02
C ILE A 237 -18.62 0.23 -4.30
N ASN A 238 -17.30 0.11 -4.18
CA ASN A 238 -16.40 -0.02 -5.32
C ASN A 238 -16.67 -1.31 -6.13
N SER A 239 -16.86 -2.43 -5.44
CA SER A 239 -17.17 -3.72 -6.07
C SER A 239 -18.54 -3.72 -6.75
N ILE A 240 -19.53 -3.00 -6.21
CA ILE A 240 -20.82 -2.78 -6.87
C ILE A 240 -20.60 -2.09 -8.22
N ALA A 241 -19.83 -0.98 -8.24
CA ALA A 241 -19.57 -0.24 -9.47
C ALA A 241 -18.83 -1.09 -10.51
N GLU A 242 -17.83 -1.87 -10.10
CA GLU A 242 -17.08 -2.76 -10.99
C GLU A 242 -17.95 -3.85 -11.61
N ASN A 243 -18.88 -4.40 -10.85
CA ASN A 243 -19.82 -5.38 -11.37
C ASN A 243 -20.88 -4.74 -12.30
N ILE A 244 -21.36 -3.52 -11.98
CA ILE A 244 -22.26 -2.76 -12.88
C ILE A 244 -21.57 -2.45 -14.20
N ALA A 245 -20.30 -2.05 -14.18
CA ALA A 245 -19.53 -1.73 -15.39
C ALA A 245 -19.34 -2.95 -16.33
N LYS A 246 -19.39 -4.18 -15.79
CA LYS A 246 -19.33 -5.41 -16.57
C LYS A 246 -20.68 -5.83 -17.17
N LEU A 247 -21.77 -5.17 -16.78
CA LEU A 247 -23.11 -5.40 -17.30
C LEU A 247 -23.37 -4.45 -18.49
N ASP A 248 -23.78 -4.99 -19.61
CA ASP A 248 -24.24 -4.19 -20.75
C ASP A 248 -25.70 -3.76 -20.52
N LEU A 249 -25.86 -2.66 -19.79
CA LEU A 249 -27.16 -2.17 -19.34
C LEU A 249 -27.62 -0.96 -20.15
N SER A 250 -28.88 -1.00 -20.59
CA SER A 250 -29.57 0.22 -21.05
C SER A 250 -29.70 1.21 -19.89
N ILE A 251 -29.84 2.50 -20.18
CA ILE A 251 -30.08 3.50 -19.12
C ILE A 251 -31.29 3.15 -18.26
N LYS A 252 -32.33 2.56 -18.84
CA LYS A 252 -33.53 2.11 -18.11
C LYS A 252 -33.19 1.08 -17.05
N ASP A 253 -32.37 0.10 -17.40
CA ASP A 253 -31.99 -1.00 -16.51
C ASP A 253 -30.90 -0.59 -15.50
N LYS A 254 -30.13 0.45 -15.82
CA LYS A 254 -29.09 1.02 -14.96
C LYS A 254 -29.63 1.94 -13.86
N LYS A 255 -30.77 2.61 -14.12
CA LYS A 255 -31.40 3.56 -13.18
C LYS A 255 -31.52 3.03 -11.73
N PRO A 256 -32.01 1.79 -11.48
CA PRO A 256 -32.12 1.29 -10.11
C PRO A 256 -30.77 1.23 -9.37
N TYR A 257 -29.69 0.92 -10.08
CA TYR A 257 -28.33 0.92 -9.51
C TYR A 257 -27.82 2.33 -9.23
N LEU A 258 -28.10 3.28 -10.13
CA LEU A 258 -27.76 4.69 -9.92
C LEU A 258 -28.54 5.26 -8.71
N ASP A 259 -29.81 4.93 -8.58
CA ASP A 259 -30.64 5.35 -7.43
C ASP A 259 -30.11 4.75 -6.13
N TYR A 260 -29.72 3.47 -6.13
CA TYR A 260 -29.10 2.85 -4.97
C TYR A 260 -27.81 3.54 -4.55
N LEU A 261 -26.92 3.83 -5.50
CA LEU A 261 -25.66 4.51 -5.23
C LEU A 261 -25.86 5.93 -4.67
N LEU A 262 -26.85 6.67 -5.20
CA LEU A 262 -27.20 7.99 -4.67
C LEU A 262 -27.80 7.91 -3.26
N GLN A 263 -28.56 6.85 -2.95
CA GLN A 263 -29.05 6.61 -1.60
C GLN A 263 -27.89 6.27 -0.65
N ALA A 264 -26.99 5.37 -1.05
CA ALA A 264 -25.80 5.03 -0.27
C ALA A 264 -24.93 6.27 -0.02
N TYR A 265 -24.75 7.15 -1.03
CA TYR A 265 -24.02 8.40 -0.91
C TYR A 265 -24.50 9.26 0.29
N THR A 266 -25.78 9.28 0.60
CA THR A 266 -26.29 10.05 1.74
C THR A 266 -25.89 9.46 3.09
N GLY A 267 -25.68 8.16 3.15
CA GLY A 267 -25.29 7.43 4.36
C GLY A 267 -23.78 7.37 4.62
N PHE A 268 -22.96 7.73 3.63
CA PHE A 268 -21.49 7.67 3.77
C PHE A 268 -20.92 8.95 4.36
N MET A 269 -19.90 8.82 5.21
CA MET A 269 -19.11 9.96 5.68
C MET A 269 -18.08 10.40 4.64
N ASN A 270 -17.34 9.46 4.04
CA ASN A 270 -16.40 9.75 2.97
C ASN A 270 -17.13 9.85 1.63
N LYS A 271 -17.35 11.08 1.16
CA LYS A 271 -18.03 11.34 -0.12
C LYS A 271 -17.13 11.17 -1.34
N GLU A 272 -15.82 11.13 -1.17
CA GLU A 272 -14.85 11.07 -2.28
C GLU A 272 -14.89 9.74 -3.01
N VAL A 273 -15.16 8.63 -2.31
CA VAL A 273 -15.31 7.30 -2.92
C VAL A 273 -16.34 7.32 -4.06
N PHE A 274 -17.38 8.14 -3.95
CA PHE A 274 -18.42 8.23 -4.97
C PHE A 274 -17.98 8.92 -6.27
N GLN A 275 -16.97 9.78 -6.24
CA GLN A 275 -16.36 10.30 -7.47
C GLN A 275 -15.79 9.17 -8.33
N VAL A 276 -15.02 8.27 -7.70
CA VAL A 276 -14.43 7.12 -8.36
C VAL A 276 -15.51 6.16 -8.85
N VAL A 277 -16.48 5.87 -8.00
CA VAL A 277 -17.61 4.97 -8.30
C VAL A 277 -18.43 5.47 -9.48
N LEU A 278 -18.84 6.74 -9.47
CA LEU A 278 -19.63 7.32 -10.55
C LEU A 278 -18.84 7.41 -11.86
N ALA A 279 -17.54 7.72 -11.80
CA ALA A 279 -16.68 7.74 -12.99
C ALA A 279 -16.55 6.37 -13.66
N LYS A 280 -16.64 5.26 -12.90
CA LYS A 280 -16.65 3.90 -13.46
C LYS A 280 -17.92 3.55 -14.21
N ILE A 281 -19.06 4.10 -13.83
CA ILE A 281 -20.37 3.65 -14.32
C ILE A 281 -21.14 4.69 -15.15
N VAL A 282 -20.88 5.97 -14.98
CA VAL A 282 -21.57 7.07 -15.71
C VAL A 282 -20.74 7.41 -16.95
N ASN A 283 -21.16 6.88 -18.09
CA ASN A 283 -20.38 6.95 -19.33
C ASN A 283 -21.13 7.66 -20.47
N THR A 284 -22.40 8.04 -20.26
CA THR A 284 -23.23 8.67 -21.27
C THR A 284 -23.86 9.95 -20.78
N PRO A 285 -24.13 10.93 -21.67
CA PRO A 285 -24.83 12.18 -21.33
C PRO A 285 -26.18 11.94 -20.65
N LYS A 286 -26.93 10.92 -21.09
CA LYS A 286 -28.24 10.57 -20.50
C LYS A 286 -28.14 10.08 -19.06
N GLU A 287 -27.07 9.38 -18.71
CA GLU A 287 -26.81 8.93 -17.34
C GLU A 287 -26.43 10.11 -16.45
N ALA A 288 -25.57 10.99 -16.96
CA ALA A 288 -25.18 12.22 -16.25
C ALA A 288 -26.40 13.13 -16.01
N ASP A 289 -27.22 13.39 -17.04
CA ASP A 289 -28.46 14.17 -16.90
C ASP A 289 -29.41 13.54 -15.88
N TYR A 290 -29.51 12.22 -15.85
CA TYR A 290 -30.35 11.52 -14.88
C TYR A 290 -29.94 11.79 -13.45
N ILE A 291 -28.64 11.76 -13.15
CA ILE A 291 -28.13 12.03 -11.80
C ILE A 291 -28.23 13.51 -11.45
N LEU A 292 -27.83 14.40 -12.36
CA LEU A 292 -27.91 15.85 -12.17
C LEU A 292 -29.36 16.32 -11.97
N GLY A 293 -30.33 15.62 -12.53
CA GLY A 293 -31.76 15.91 -12.35
C GLY A 293 -32.37 15.52 -11.00
N LYS A 294 -31.58 14.83 -10.10
CA LYS A 294 -32.07 14.42 -8.77
C LYS A 294 -32.01 15.57 -7.78
N GLN A 295 -33.17 16.15 -7.45
CA GLN A 295 -33.28 17.32 -6.55
C GLN A 295 -33.09 16.98 -5.06
N ASN A 296 -33.21 15.71 -4.68
CA ASN A 296 -33.15 15.25 -3.28
C ASN A 296 -31.75 14.84 -2.81
N VAL A 297 -30.75 14.99 -3.66
CA VAL A 297 -29.37 14.64 -3.33
C VAL A 297 -28.46 15.85 -3.57
N VAL A 298 -27.80 16.31 -2.52
CA VAL A 298 -26.81 17.40 -2.60
C VAL A 298 -25.45 16.78 -2.91
N LEU A 299 -25.03 16.85 -4.17
CA LEU A 299 -23.73 16.33 -4.61
C LEU A 299 -22.61 17.34 -4.32
N MET A 300 -21.43 16.82 -4.01
CA MET A 300 -20.22 17.64 -3.89
C MET A 300 -19.85 18.27 -5.25
N PRO A 301 -19.31 19.50 -5.27
CA PRO A 301 -19.03 20.23 -6.52
C PRO A 301 -18.13 19.47 -7.50
N HIS A 302 -17.11 18.72 -7.03
CA HIS A 302 -16.24 17.92 -7.90
C HIS A 302 -17.00 16.78 -8.59
N ILE A 303 -18.00 16.17 -7.93
CA ILE A 303 -18.86 15.16 -8.53
C ILE A 303 -19.74 15.79 -9.61
N ILE A 304 -20.33 16.96 -9.32
CA ILE A 304 -21.14 17.70 -10.30
C ILE A 304 -20.30 18.04 -11.54
N LEU A 305 -19.08 18.54 -11.34
CA LEU A 305 -18.17 18.86 -12.47
C LEU A 305 -17.89 17.62 -13.31
N GLY A 306 -17.59 16.48 -12.68
CA GLY A 306 -17.37 15.20 -13.38
C GLY A 306 -18.57 14.78 -14.23
N LEU A 307 -19.78 14.92 -13.69
CA LEU A 307 -21.03 14.63 -14.43
C LEU A 307 -21.27 15.61 -15.58
N LEU A 308 -20.98 16.90 -15.41
CA LEU A 308 -21.07 17.91 -16.47
C LEU A 308 -20.07 17.62 -17.60
N ILE A 309 -18.87 17.15 -17.26
CA ILE A 309 -17.87 16.71 -18.24
C ILE A 309 -18.38 15.53 -19.05
N VAL A 310 -19.02 14.54 -18.43
CA VAL A 310 -19.64 13.40 -19.12
C VAL A 310 -20.85 13.82 -19.96
N LYS A 311 -21.65 14.77 -19.48
CA LYS A 311 -22.76 15.34 -20.24
C LYS A 311 -22.28 15.96 -21.55
N GLY A 312 -21.09 16.59 -21.53
CA GLY A 312 -20.37 17.00 -22.73
C GLY A 312 -20.69 18.41 -23.23
N GLU A 313 -21.50 19.21 -22.51
CA GLU A 313 -21.80 20.60 -22.83
C GLU A 313 -20.69 21.51 -22.28
N PRO A 314 -19.80 22.07 -23.13
CA PRO A 314 -18.64 22.83 -22.65
C PRO A 314 -18.98 24.06 -21.83
N GLU A 315 -20.05 24.76 -22.20
CA GLU A 315 -20.50 26.00 -21.53
C GLU A 315 -20.92 25.74 -20.08
N ASP A 316 -21.59 24.60 -19.83
CA ASP A 316 -21.99 24.18 -18.49
C ASP A 316 -20.76 23.90 -17.62
N VAL A 317 -19.74 23.20 -18.19
CA VAL A 317 -18.49 22.86 -17.49
C VAL A 317 -17.69 24.13 -17.16
N PHE A 318 -17.56 25.06 -18.13
CA PHE A 318 -16.83 26.32 -17.92
C PHE A 318 -17.53 27.19 -16.87
N SER A 319 -18.83 27.40 -17.03
CA SER A 319 -19.60 28.23 -16.12
C SER A 319 -19.55 27.68 -14.68
N PHE A 320 -19.77 26.39 -14.51
CA PHE A 320 -19.77 25.77 -13.21
C PHE A 320 -18.34 25.72 -12.61
N GLY A 321 -17.35 25.29 -13.39
CA GLY A 321 -15.97 25.15 -12.96
C GLY A 321 -15.37 26.49 -12.54
N GLU A 322 -15.46 27.54 -13.38
CA GLU A 322 -14.90 28.87 -13.09
C GLU A 322 -15.57 29.53 -11.86
N LYS A 323 -16.82 29.25 -11.61
CA LYS A 323 -17.55 29.76 -10.45
C LYS A 323 -17.10 29.13 -9.14
N HIS A 324 -16.81 27.81 -9.15
CA HIS A 324 -16.68 27.03 -7.93
C HIS A 324 -15.25 26.58 -7.57
N TYR A 325 -14.29 26.47 -8.53
CA TYR A 325 -12.98 25.90 -8.25
C TYR A 325 -12.15 26.66 -7.19
N LYS A 326 -12.41 27.95 -7.01
CA LYS A 326 -11.70 28.75 -5.98
C LYS A 326 -12.14 28.41 -4.56
N GLU A 327 -13.41 28.05 -4.40
CA GLU A 327 -13.97 27.59 -3.13
C GLU A 327 -13.66 26.12 -2.88
N TYR A 328 -13.69 25.32 -3.97
CA TYR A 328 -13.48 23.87 -4.00
C TYR A 328 -12.30 23.53 -4.92
N PRO A 329 -11.05 23.76 -4.47
CA PRO A 329 -9.85 23.59 -5.33
C PRO A 329 -9.61 22.15 -5.79
N GLU A 330 -10.24 21.17 -5.16
CA GLU A 330 -10.27 19.77 -5.61
C GLU A 330 -10.85 19.57 -7.01
N MET A 331 -11.62 20.53 -7.51
CA MET A 331 -12.16 20.51 -8.88
C MET A 331 -11.13 20.92 -9.94
N ALA A 332 -10.07 21.59 -9.53
CA ALA A 332 -9.17 22.26 -10.46
C ALA A 332 -8.43 21.28 -11.38
N ALA A 333 -8.04 20.11 -10.88
CA ALA A 333 -7.38 19.09 -11.69
C ALA A 333 -8.27 18.62 -12.84
N GLN A 334 -9.53 18.29 -12.55
CA GLN A 334 -10.51 17.88 -13.58
C GLN A 334 -10.77 19.00 -14.58
N LEU A 335 -10.94 20.24 -14.09
CA LEU A 335 -11.20 21.41 -14.94
C LEU A 335 -9.98 21.71 -15.84
N SER A 336 -8.78 21.63 -15.31
CA SER A 336 -7.54 21.84 -16.07
C SER A 336 -7.35 20.80 -17.18
N VAL A 337 -7.59 19.52 -16.88
CA VAL A 337 -7.60 18.45 -17.89
C VAL A 337 -8.67 18.70 -18.95
N PHE A 338 -9.85 19.19 -18.55
CA PHE A 338 -10.92 19.52 -19.49
C PHE A 338 -10.55 20.68 -20.43
N TYR A 339 -9.90 21.73 -19.91
CA TYR A 339 -9.37 22.83 -20.73
C TYR A 339 -8.28 22.32 -21.70
N LEU A 340 -7.35 21.49 -21.21
CA LEU A 340 -6.26 20.95 -22.03
C LEU A 340 -6.79 20.14 -23.23
N LYS A 341 -7.79 19.28 -23.00
CA LYS A 341 -8.47 18.50 -24.06
C LYS A 341 -9.13 19.36 -25.15
N ARG A 342 -9.37 20.66 -24.86
CA ARG A 342 -9.94 21.65 -25.80
C ARG A 342 -8.93 22.63 -26.33
N ASN A 343 -7.63 22.35 -26.18
CA ASN A 343 -6.52 23.21 -26.61
C ASN A 343 -6.50 24.58 -25.91
N LEU A 344 -7.13 24.71 -24.75
CA LEU A 344 -7.12 25.92 -23.90
C LEU A 344 -6.01 25.81 -22.84
N ARG A 345 -4.76 25.61 -23.30
CA ARG A 345 -3.63 25.29 -22.43
C ARG A 345 -3.34 26.37 -21.39
N ASP A 346 -3.31 27.64 -21.81
CA ASP A 346 -3.03 28.76 -20.90
C ASP A 346 -4.03 28.80 -19.74
N LYS A 347 -5.32 28.55 -20.04
CA LYS A 347 -6.36 28.45 -19.02
C LYS A 347 -6.18 27.23 -18.11
N ALA A 348 -5.76 26.10 -18.67
CA ALA A 348 -5.50 24.89 -17.91
C ALA A 348 -4.38 25.10 -16.89
N ILE A 349 -3.28 25.71 -17.31
CA ILE A 349 -2.13 26.03 -16.45
C ILE A 349 -2.52 27.07 -15.39
N ASP A 350 -3.14 28.17 -15.79
CA ASP A 350 -3.58 29.24 -14.88
C ASP A 350 -4.53 28.71 -13.79
N THR A 351 -5.47 27.83 -14.17
CA THR A 351 -6.39 27.20 -13.21
C THR A 351 -5.65 26.33 -12.20
N ALA A 352 -4.71 25.49 -12.66
CA ALA A 352 -3.95 24.60 -11.79
C ALA A 352 -3.00 25.37 -10.86
N GLU A 353 -2.30 26.40 -11.38
CA GLU A 353 -1.42 27.27 -10.59
C GLU A 353 -2.20 28.01 -9.49
N LYS A 354 -3.32 28.65 -9.83
CA LYS A 354 -4.17 29.34 -8.86
C LYS A 354 -4.76 28.40 -7.81
N ALA A 355 -5.14 27.19 -8.19
CA ALA A 355 -5.63 26.21 -7.24
C ALA A 355 -4.52 25.80 -6.24
N LEU A 356 -3.28 25.60 -6.71
CA LEU A 356 -2.14 25.31 -5.83
C LEU A 356 -1.88 26.45 -4.84
N GLU A 357 -1.95 27.70 -5.28
CA GLU A 357 -1.82 28.89 -4.40
C GLU A 357 -2.89 28.90 -3.31
N ILE A 358 -4.15 28.62 -3.68
CA ILE A 358 -5.27 28.55 -2.73
C ILE A 358 -5.07 27.42 -1.71
N ILE A 359 -4.67 26.24 -2.16
CA ILE A 359 -4.42 25.09 -1.31
C ILE A 359 -3.28 25.38 -0.32
N GLN A 360 -2.20 25.99 -0.78
CA GLN A 360 -1.07 26.38 0.07
C GLN A 360 -1.45 27.44 1.10
N GLY A 361 -2.27 28.42 0.72
CA GLY A 361 -2.80 29.43 1.64
C GLY A 361 -3.73 28.84 2.70
N LYS A 362 -4.51 27.82 2.36
CA LYS A 362 -5.42 27.11 3.29
C LYS A 362 -4.70 26.13 4.21
N SER A 363 -3.52 25.62 3.86
CA SER A 363 -2.78 24.66 4.67
C SER A 363 -2.33 25.20 6.04
N SER A 364 -2.39 26.51 6.24
CA SER A 364 -2.18 27.15 7.54
C SER A 364 -3.41 27.10 8.47
N ASP A 365 -4.58 26.71 7.98
CA ASP A 365 -5.83 26.61 8.73
C ASP A 365 -6.12 25.14 9.05
N LEU A 366 -5.83 24.72 10.29
CA LEU A 366 -5.95 23.34 10.82
C LEU A 366 -7.31 22.65 10.58
N ARG A 367 -8.33 23.39 10.16
CA ARG A 367 -9.67 22.88 9.86
C ARG A 367 -9.76 22.11 8.52
N PHE A 368 -8.76 22.25 7.62
CA PHE A 368 -8.74 21.64 6.28
C PHE A 368 -7.59 20.65 6.07
N GLY A 369 -6.86 20.26 7.13
CA GLY A 369 -5.54 19.65 7.06
C GLY A 369 -5.45 18.17 6.64
N ILE A 370 -6.55 17.49 6.26
CA ILE A 370 -6.51 16.03 6.07
C ILE A 370 -6.55 15.59 4.59
N TYR A 371 -7.04 16.42 3.65
CA TYR A 371 -7.26 15.98 2.25
C TYR A 371 -6.45 16.72 1.18
N LEU A 372 -5.56 17.62 1.55
CA LEU A 372 -4.85 18.49 0.61
C LEU A 372 -3.58 17.88 -0.06
N PRO A 373 -2.87 16.88 0.50
CA PRO A 373 -1.65 16.35 -0.11
C PRO A 373 -1.89 15.71 -1.48
N ASP A 374 -2.90 14.84 -1.62
CA ASP A 374 -3.16 14.12 -2.86
C ASP A 374 -3.58 15.05 -4.01
N GLN A 375 -4.36 16.09 -3.70
CA GLN A 375 -4.78 17.10 -4.67
C GLN A 375 -3.61 17.97 -5.13
N GLN A 376 -2.70 18.32 -4.23
CA GLN A 376 -1.47 19.03 -4.61
C GLN A 376 -0.60 18.20 -5.54
N LYS A 377 -0.49 16.90 -5.28
CA LYS A 377 0.24 15.97 -6.13
C LYS A 377 -0.35 15.93 -7.53
N GLU A 378 -1.65 15.68 -7.66
CA GLU A 378 -2.34 15.60 -8.94
C GLU A 378 -2.16 16.88 -9.79
N LEU A 379 -2.33 18.04 -9.17
CA LEU A 379 -2.13 19.33 -9.84
C LEU A 379 -0.67 19.55 -10.26
N ARG A 380 0.28 19.17 -9.42
CA ARG A 380 1.72 19.32 -9.75
C ARG A 380 2.16 18.35 -10.82
N GLU A 381 1.67 17.11 -10.82
CA GLU A 381 1.95 16.15 -11.90
C GLU A 381 1.36 16.64 -13.23
N PHE A 382 0.14 17.17 -13.22
CA PHE A 382 -0.46 17.83 -14.39
C PHE A 382 0.38 19.00 -14.91
N LEU A 383 0.84 19.88 -14.02
CA LEU A 383 1.66 21.03 -14.37
C LEU A 383 3.06 20.61 -14.88
N ASP A 384 3.64 19.53 -14.34
CA ASP A 384 4.92 19.00 -14.81
C ASP A 384 4.84 18.64 -16.31
N GLU A 385 3.78 17.94 -16.72
CA GLU A 385 3.54 17.63 -18.13
C GLU A 385 3.35 18.88 -18.99
N CYS A 386 2.62 19.88 -18.51
CA CYS A 386 2.40 21.13 -19.21
C CYS A 386 3.70 21.95 -19.38
N TYR A 387 4.47 22.10 -18.32
CA TYR A 387 5.73 22.85 -18.34
C TYR A 387 6.81 22.17 -19.20
N ILE A 388 6.87 20.83 -19.19
CA ILE A 388 7.75 20.07 -20.11
C ILE A 388 7.39 20.36 -21.56
N PHE A 389 6.10 20.36 -21.89
CA PHE A 389 5.64 20.67 -23.24
C PHE A 389 6.01 22.10 -23.67
N GLU A 390 5.88 23.08 -22.77
CA GLU A 390 6.24 24.48 -23.02
C GLU A 390 7.74 24.74 -22.95
N SER A 391 8.53 23.75 -22.50
CA SER A 391 9.96 23.88 -22.25
C SER A 391 10.30 24.98 -21.23
N ASP A 392 9.40 25.24 -20.27
CA ASP A 392 9.59 26.20 -19.19
C ASP A 392 10.48 25.61 -18.08
N TYR A 393 11.79 25.64 -18.34
CA TYR A 393 12.77 25.02 -17.46
C TYR A 393 12.72 25.49 -16.00
N PRO A 394 12.59 26.81 -15.68
CA PRO A 394 12.46 27.26 -14.31
C PRO A 394 11.24 26.66 -13.58
N LYS A 395 10.08 26.63 -14.23
CA LYS A 395 8.86 26.06 -13.65
C LYS A 395 8.95 24.56 -13.47
N ILE A 396 9.57 23.82 -14.39
CA ILE A 396 9.84 22.37 -14.25
C ILE A 396 10.68 22.10 -13.00
N LEU A 397 11.80 22.85 -12.83
CA LEU A 397 12.68 22.70 -11.68
C LEU A 397 11.95 22.94 -10.35
N GLU A 398 11.24 24.07 -10.27
CA GLU A 398 10.49 24.45 -9.06
C GLU A 398 9.43 23.40 -8.72
N ASN A 399 8.67 22.98 -9.70
CA ASN A 399 7.60 22.00 -9.52
C ASN A 399 8.13 20.65 -9.05
N LEU A 400 9.23 20.15 -9.64
CA LEU A 400 9.87 18.89 -9.21
C LEU A 400 10.46 19.00 -7.80
N ILE A 401 11.05 20.13 -7.42
CA ILE A 401 11.53 20.35 -6.05
C ILE A 401 10.37 20.24 -5.07
N MET A 402 9.22 20.84 -5.38
CA MET A 402 8.04 20.78 -4.53
C MET A 402 7.45 19.37 -4.46
N LEU A 403 7.42 18.62 -5.57
CA LEU A 403 7.01 17.20 -5.58
C LEU A 403 7.93 16.35 -4.69
N ILE A 404 9.24 16.55 -4.74
CA ILE A 404 10.20 15.85 -3.86
C ILE A 404 9.88 16.13 -2.39
N CYS A 405 9.60 17.38 -2.05
CA CYS A 405 9.36 17.80 -0.67
C CYS A 405 8.02 17.29 -0.12
N HIS A 406 6.97 17.23 -0.95
CA HIS A 406 5.64 16.79 -0.52
C HIS A 406 5.50 15.27 -0.51
N GLU A 407 5.89 14.61 -1.60
CA GLU A 407 5.68 13.17 -1.78
C GLU A 407 6.75 12.31 -1.09
N ARG A 408 7.91 12.91 -0.76
CA ARG A 408 9.05 12.20 -0.17
C ARG A 408 9.53 11.02 -1.04
N ASP A 409 9.21 11.05 -2.35
CA ASP A 409 9.58 9.99 -3.30
C ASP A 409 10.84 10.35 -4.10
N ILE A 410 11.83 9.47 -4.03
CA ILE A 410 13.10 9.57 -4.74
C ILE A 410 12.94 9.55 -6.27
N ALA A 411 11.80 9.08 -6.78
CA ALA A 411 11.52 9.05 -8.21
C ALA A 411 11.52 10.45 -8.83
N TYR A 412 10.98 11.45 -8.13
CA TYR A 412 11.01 12.84 -8.60
C TYR A 412 12.42 13.43 -8.61
N TYR A 413 13.28 13.07 -7.65
CA TYR A 413 14.68 13.47 -7.70
C TYR A 413 15.41 12.84 -8.90
N LYS A 414 15.12 11.59 -9.24
CA LYS A 414 15.69 10.95 -10.44
C LYS A 414 15.23 11.63 -11.73
N LYS A 415 13.98 12.15 -11.80
CA LYS A 415 13.50 12.98 -12.90
C LYS A 415 14.28 14.31 -12.94
N LEU A 416 14.36 15.00 -11.80
CA LEU A 416 15.07 16.27 -11.64
C LEU A 416 16.53 16.16 -12.08
N LYS A 417 17.25 15.11 -11.65
CA LYS A 417 18.65 14.86 -12.03
C LYS A 417 18.87 14.77 -13.55
N LYS A 418 17.89 14.26 -14.30
CA LYS A 418 18.00 14.15 -15.77
C LYS A 418 17.98 15.49 -16.50
N ILE A 419 17.42 16.51 -15.88
CA ILE A 419 17.24 17.84 -16.50
C ILE A 419 18.25 18.87 -16.01
N ILE A 420 18.91 18.65 -14.87
CA ILE A 420 19.97 19.53 -14.34
C ILE A 420 21.12 19.63 -15.35
N LYS A 421 21.52 20.87 -15.68
CA LYS A 421 22.49 21.16 -16.75
C LYS A 421 23.92 21.30 -16.24
N THR A 422 24.11 21.83 -15.03
CA THR A 422 25.43 22.15 -14.50
C THR A 422 25.65 21.63 -13.09
N LYS A 423 26.92 21.43 -12.71
CA LYS A 423 27.27 21.03 -11.34
C LYS A 423 26.88 22.10 -10.32
N GLN A 424 27.06 23.36 -10.64
CA GLN A 424 26.70 24.48 -9.75
C GLN A 424 25.20 24.51 -9.47
N GLU A 425 24.39 24.36 -10.51
CA GLU A 425 22.92 24.25 -10.38
C GLU A 425 22.52 23.08 -9.50
N LYS A 426 23.14 21.91 -9.72
CA LYS A 426 22.93 20.72 -8.87
C LYS A 426 23.20 21.01 -7.40
N ASP A 427 24.37 21.60 -7.10
CA ASP A 427 24.75 21.90 -5.72
C ASP A 427 23.77 22.88 -5.08
N THR A 428 23.32 23.91 -5.80
CA THR A 428 22.30 24.86 -5.33
C THR A 428 20.97 24.18 -5.03
N ILE A 429 20.53 23.26 -5.91
CA ILE A 429 19.29 22.50 -5.72
C ILE A 429 19.39 21.59 -4.48
N ILE A 430 20.52 20.88 -4.33
CA ILE A 430 20.73 20.01 -3.17
C ILE A 430 20.72 20.82 -1.87
N GLU A 431 21.40 21.96 -1.82
CA GLU A 431 21.38 22.87 -0.66
C GLU A 431 19.97 23.36 -0.33
N ARG A 432 19.17 23.62 -1.34
CA ARG A 432 17.75 23.97 -1.14
C ARG A 432 16.94 22.80 -0.58
N LEU A 433 17.12 21.59 -1.13
CA LEU A 433 16.47 20.38 -0.63
C LEU A 433 16.89 20.06 0.81
N GLU A 434 18.17 20.26 1.18
CA GLU A 434 18.65 20.12 2.56
C GLU A 434 17.87 21.02 3.55
N LYS A 435 17.53 22.22 3.12
CA LYS A 435 16.74 23.17 3.95
C LYS A 435 15.27 22.79 4.03
N LEU A 436 14.69 22.31 2.94
CA LEU A 436 13.28 21.94 2.87
C LEU A 436 12.97 20.58 3.50
N LEU A 437 13.95 19.66 3.46
CA LEU A 437 13.83 18.28 3.98
C LEU A 437 14.42 18.12 5.38
N ASP A 438 14.77 19.15 6.05
CA ASP A 438 15.56 19.31 7.30
C ASP A 438 15.70 18.06 8.21
N SER A 439 14.61 17.34 8.46
CA SER A 439 14.56 16.14 9.32
C SER A 439 14.36 14.81 8.55
N ASP A 440 14.20 14.85 7.23
CA ASP A 440 14.05 13.63 6.41
C ASP A 440 15.42 13.08 5.99
N TYR A 441 16.09 12.49 6.96
CA TYR A 441 17.43 11.94 6.76
C TYR A 441 17.46 10.76 5.80
N ASP A 442 16.37 10.01 5.65
CA ASP A 442 16.27 8.88 4.72
C ASP A 442 16.28 9.36 3.26
N LEU A 443 15.44 10.33 2.94
CA LEU A 443 15.39 10.89 1.58
C LEU A 443 16.70 11.63 1.24
N LEU A 444 17.27 12.40 2.17
CA LEU A 444 18.57 13.05 1.96
C LEU A 444 19.70 12.03 1.72
N PHE A 445 19.72 10.91 2.47
CA PHE A 445 20.68 9.83 2.24
C PHE A 445 20.51 9.21 0.85
N LYS A 446 19.28 8.98 0.40
CA LYS A 446 19.00 8.47 -0.95
C LYS A 446 19.48 9.43 -2.03
N ILE A 447 19.24 10.74 -1.86
CA ILE A 447 19.71 11.78 -2.78
C ILE A 447 21.24 11.78 -2.85
N TYR A 448 21.93 11.84 -1.71
CA TYR A 448 23.41 11.83 -1.69
C TYR A 448 23.99 10.53 -2.23
N SER A 449 23.30 9.41 -2.05
CA SER A 449 23.72 8.12 -2.60
C SER A 449 23.64 8.09 -4.13
N ILE A 450 22.62 8.73 -4.72
CA ILE A 450 22.49 8.88 -6.19
C ILE A 450 23.58 9.80 -6.76
N GLU A 451 24.04 10.80 -5.97
CA GLU A 451 25.08 11.74 -6.36
C GLU A 451 26.51 11.28 -6.01
N ASP A 452 26.65 10.16 -5.30
CA ASP A 452 27.91 9.67 -4.72
C ASP A 452 28.61 10.76 -3.87
N ASP A 453 27.82 11.59 -3.18
CA ASP A 453 28.31 12.70 -2.36
C ASP A 453 28.65 12.24 -0.94
N ASN A 454 29.83 11.65 -0.83
CA ASN A 454 30.32 11.07 0.42
C ASN A 454 30.56 12.11 1.51
N GLU A 455 30.87 13.37 1.14
CA GLU A 455 31.06 14.48 2.09
C GLU A 455 29.74 14.88 2.77
N ARG A 456 28.67 15.04 1.96
CA ARG A 456 27.34 15.31 2.50
C ARG A 456 26.80 14.13 3.33
N MET A 457 27.06 12.90 2.89
CA MET A 457 26.73 11.70 3.69
C MET A 457 27.45 11.69 5.05
N LEU A 458 28.75 12.04 5.10
CA LEU A 458 29.48 12.14 6.38
C LEU A 458 28.90 13.23 7.30
N LYS A 459 28.55 14.40 6.73
CA LYS A 459 27.86 15.47 7.49
C LYS A 459 26.51 14.98 8.03
N LEU A 460 25.75 14.24 7.24
CA LEU A 460 24.46 13.68 7.63
C LEU A 460 24.62 12.66 8.76
N ALA A 461 25.62 11.77 8.70
CA ALA A 461 25.92 10.81 9.75
C ALA A 461 26.20 11.47 11.11
N LYS A 462 26.80 12.67 11.10
CA LYS A 462 27.05 13.45 12.32
C LYS A 462 25.77 14.01 12.96
N LYS A 463 24.75 14.31 12.15
CA LYS A 463 23.45 14.86 12.58
C LYS A 463 22.42 13.77 12.92
N SER A 464 22.44 12.64 12.23
CA SER A 464 21.42 11.60 12.31
C SER A 464 21.26 11.05 13.71
N VAL A 465 20.04 11.08 14.23
CA VAL A 465 19.65 10.48 15.51
C VAL A 465 19.30 8.99 15.32
N ARG A 466 18.67 8.61 14.21
CA ARG A 466 18.23 7.23 13.92
C ARG A 466 19.45 6.36 13.57
N PHE A 467 19.56 5.24 14.26
CA PHE A 467 20.72 4.35 14.11
C PHE A 467 20.70 3.53 12.81
N ASP A 468 19.53 3.21 12.30
CA ASP A 468 19.34 2.49 11.05
C ASP A 468 19.94 3.26 9.86
N ILE A 469 19.54 4.52 9.68
CA ILE A 469 20.07 5.39 8.61
C ILE A 469 21.56 5.66 8.81
N PHE A 470 21.99 5.85 10.06
CA PHE A 470 23.40 5.99 10.39
C PHE A 470 24.23 4.80 9.87
N ASN A 471 23.77 3.58 10.11
CA ASN A 471 24.45 2.36 9.63
C ASN A 471 24.52 2.29 8.10
N LEU A 472 23.43 2.64 7.41
CA LEU A 472 23.41 2.68 5.95
C LEU A 472 24.43 3.67 5.40
N ILE A 473 24.49 4.86 6.00
CA ILE A 473 25.47 5.89 5.61
C ILE A 473 26.89 5.37 5.83
N VAL A 474 27.20 4.88 7.04
CA VAL A 474 28.55 4.40 7.36
C VAL A 474 28.96 3.26 6.44
N LYS A 475 28.09 2.29 6.16
CA LYS A 475 28.36 1.20 5.22
C LYS A 475 28.76 1.73 3.84
N LYS A 476 28.20 2.87 3.40
CA LYS A 476 28.47 3.47 2.11
C LYS A 476 29.80 4.23 2.07
N ILE A 477 30.17 4.92 3.20
CA ILE A 477 31.32 5.84 3.22
C ILE A 477 32.55 5.34 3.97
N ARG A 478 32.48 4.18 4.67
CA ARG A 478 33.52 3.65 5.56
C ARG A 478 34.88 3.43 4.88
N ASP A 479 34.88 3.11 3.59
CA ASP A 479 36.13 2.90 2.84
C ASP A 479 36.88 4.22 2.56
N ARG A 480 36.14 5.34 2.46
CA ARG A 480 36.66 6.66 2.19
C ARG A 480 36.99 7.43 3.48
N PHE A 481 36.17 7.25 4.54
CA PHE A 481 36.29 7.94 5.83
C PHE A 481 36.33 6.96 7.01
N PRO A 482 37.29 6.00 7.03
CA PRO A 482 37.30 4.95 8.05
C PRO A 482 37.46 5.51 9.46
N GLU A 483 38.33 6.51 9.67
CA GLU A 483 38.61 7.09 10.97
C GLU A 483 37.37 7.81 11.55
N GLU A 484 36.76 8.66 10.73
CA GLU A 484 35.55 9.42 11.11
C GLU A 484 34.37 8.47 11.42
N CYS A 485 34.20 7.42 10.61
CA CYS A 485 33.16 6.41 10.83
C CYS A 485 33.41 5.67 12.15
N PHE A 486 34.65 5.31 12.45
CA PHE A 486 35.02 4.68 13.72
C PHE A 486 34.68 5.60 14.91
N ASP A 487 35.07 6.87 14.87
CA ASP A 487 34.84 7.81 15.94
C ASP A 487 33.33 8.11 16.14
N LEU A 488 32.56 8.14 15.07
CA LEU A 488 31.11 8.30 15.13
C LEU A 488 30.43 7.10 15.80
N TYR A 489 30.80 5.86 15.45
CA TYR A 489 30.32 4.66 16.14
C TYR A 489 30.68 4.68 17.60
N LYS A 490 31.97 4.96 17.93
CA LYS A 490 32.45 5.03 19.29
C LYS A 490 31.61 6.01 20.14
N LYS A 491 31.33 7.20 19.60
CA LYS A 491 30.51 8.21 20.26
C LYS A 491 29.09 7.71 20.53
N LYS A 492 28.43 7.12 19.53
CA LYS A 492 27.07 6.59 19.64
C LYS A 492 26.97 5.41 20.62
N ILE A 493 27.91 4.45 20.52
CA ILE A 493 27.93 3.27 21.40
C ILE A 493 28.15 3.70 22.85
N ASN A 494 29.11 4.59 23.10
CA ASN A 494 29.37 5.09 24.46
C ASN A 494 28.12 5.75 25.05
N ALA A 495 27.49 6.69 24.35
CA ALA A 495 26.28 7.35 24.82
C ALA A 495 25.16 6.32 25.10
N PHE A 496 24.95 5.37 24.20
CA PHE A 496 23.92 4.36 24.37
C PHE A 496 24.16 3.44 25.57
N VAL A 497 25.38 2.91 25.74
CA VAL A 497 25.71 1.99 26.83
C VAL A 497 25.70 2.67 28.20
N GLU A 498 25.95 3.99 28.28
CA GLU A 498 25.86 4.76 29.52
C GLU A 498 24.43 4.84 30.02
N ASP A 499 23.47 5.08 29.15
CA ASP A 499 22.06 5.32 29.49
C ASP A 499 21.26 4.05 29.78
N VAL A 500 21.69 2.89 29.27
CA VAL A 500 20.86 1.67 29.26
C VAL A 500 21.42 0.60 30.18
N LYS A 501 20.50 -0.09 30.93
CA LYS A 501 20.86 -1.17 31.87
C LYS A 501 20.17 -2.51 31.57
N LYS A 502 19.42 -2.60 30.45
CA LYS A 502 18.67 -3.82 30.07
C LYS A 502 19.50 -4.70 29.14
N ARG A 503 19.33 -6.02 29.22
CA ARG A 503 20.11 -7.01 28.44
C ARG A 503 19.90 -6.85 26.92
N ASP A 504 18.69 -6.58 26.47
CA ASP A 504 18.41 -6.39 25.05
C ASP A 504 19.16 -5.18 24.45
N ALA A 505 19.31 -4.12 25.23
CA ALA A 505 20.14 -3.00 24.82
C ALA A 505 21.63 -3.33 24.74
N TYR A 506 22.10 -4.22 25.59
CA TYR A 506 23.48 -4.71 25.50
C TYR A 506 23.70 -5.57 24.24
N ARG A 507 22.72 -6.39 23.86
CA ARG A 507 22.74 -7.11 22.57
C ARG A 507 22.78 -6.14 21.38
N GLN A 508 22.00 -5.06 21.45
CA GLN A 508 22.02 -4.02 20.43
C GLN A 508 23.41 -3.34 20.33
N ALA A 509 24.02 -2.99 21.47
CA ALA A 509 25.36 -2.43 21.49
C ALA A 509 26.41 -3.41 20.94
N ALA A 510 26.30 -4.71 21.27
CA ALA A 510 27.16 -5.75 20.74
C ALA A 510 27.02 -5.90 19.21
N TYR A 511 25.81 -5.79 18.69
CA TYR A 511 25.58 -5.74 17.24
C TYR A 511 26.27 -4.54 16.58
N TRP A 512 26.18 -3.35 17.17
CA TRP A 512 26.86 -2.17 16.65
C TRP A 512 28.39 -2.28 16.71
N LEU A 513 28.92 -2.93 17.74
CA LEU A 513 30.35 -3.22 17.83
C LEU A 513 30.81 -4.18 16.73
N LYS A 514 29.98 -5.16 16.34
CA LYS A 514 30.27 -6.02 15.19
C LYS A 514 30.36 -5.24 13.88
N LEU A 515 29.40 -4.31 13.64
CA LEU A 515 29.45 -3.44 12.47
C LEU A 515 30.67 -2.50 12.48
N MET A 516 31.02 -1.96 13.64
CA MET A 516 32.21 -1.12 13.81
C MET A 516 33.51 -1.88 13.52
N LYS A 517 33.60 -3.15 13.89
CA LYS A 517 34.74 -4.03 13.61
C LYS A 517 35.01 -4.21 12.12
N GLU A 518 33.97 -4.09 11.27
CA GLU A 518 34.07 -4.21 9.81
C GLU A 518 34.63 -2.95 9.12
N ILE A 519 34.87 -1.85 9.85
CA ILE A 519 35.42 -0.63 9.26
C ILE A 519 36.90 -0.89 8.88
N PRO A 520 37.28 -0.70 7.62
CA PRO A 520 38.63 -1.00 7.16
C PRO A 520 39.66 -0.07 7.82
N ARG A 521 40.89 -0.56 7.99
CA ARG A 521 42.04 0.19 8.53
C ARG A 521 41.89 0.66 10.00
N THR A 522 40.90 0.15 10.75
CA THR A 522 40.66 0.55 12.16
C THR A 522 40.81 -0.59 13.15
N GLN A 523 41.31 -1.76 12.74
CA GLN A 523 41.34 -2.99 13.55
C GLN A 523 42.12 -2.83 14.87
N ASP A 524 43.26 -2.13 14.86
CA ASP A 524 44.05 -1.92 16.07
C ASP A 524 43.34 -0.94 17.04
N LYS A 525 42.69 0.11 16.50
CA LYS A 525 41.87 1.01 17.29
C LYS A 525 40.67 0.28 17.91
N PHE A 526 40.04 -0.60 17.13
CA PHE A 526 38.93 -1.40 17.59
C PHE A 526 39.34 -2.34 18.73
N ARG A 527 40.46 -3.03 18.61
CA ARG A 527 40.98 -3.89 19.68
C ARG A 527 41.18 -3.13 20.98
N LYS A 528 41.87 -1.99 20.95
CA LYS A 528 42.08 -1.13 22.11
C LYS A 528 40.75 -0.63 22.69
N TYR A 529 39.76 -0.33 21.85
CA TYR A 529 38.46 0.14 22.29
C TYR A 529 37.65 -0.96 22.98
N ILE A 530 37.66 -2.18 22.48
CA ILE A 530 37.01 -3.33 23.14
C ILE A 530 37.64 -3.62 24.51
N GLU A 531 38.96 -3.60 24.61
CA GLU A 531 39.69 -3.75 25.90
C GLU A 531 39.26 -2.67 26.90
N HIS A 532 39.20 -1.41 26.46
CA HIS A 532 38.73 -0.31 27.26
C HIS A 532 37.27 -0.51 27.74
N LEU A 533 36.36 -0.95 26.88
CA LEU A 533 34.96 -1.25 27.24
C LEU A 533 34.87 -2.37 28.27
N ARG A 534 35.66 -3.46 28.12
CA ARG A 534 35.72 -4.55 29.09
C ARG A 534 36.19 -4.10 30.45
N GLU A 535 37.18 -3.21 30.52
CA GLU A 535 37.68 -2.66 31.79
C GLU A 535 36.68 -1.67 32.41
N LYS A 536 36.19 -0.71 31.64
CA LYS A 536 35.23 0.32 32.09
C LYS A 536 33.96 -0.29 32.65
N TYR A 537 33.41 -1.31 31.97
CA TYR A 537 32.14 -1.93 32.34
C TYR A 537 32.29 -3.31 33.01
N ARG A 538 33.45 -3.62 33.64
CA ARG A 538 33.69 -4.88 34.35
C ARG A 538 32.64 -5.25 35.39
N ARG A 539 31.95 -4.23 35.97
CA ARG A 539 30.86 -4.40 36.93
C ARG A 539 29.48 -4.61 36.32
N ARG A 540 29.38 -4.73 34.97
CA ARG A 540 28.16 -5.03 34.25
C ARG A 540 28.29 -6.40 33.54
N PRO A 541 28.15 -7.53 34.27
CA PRO A 541 28.46 -8.86 33.75
C PRO A 541 27.63 -9.20 32.52
N ALA A 542 26.36 -8.79 32.43
CA ALA A 542 25.51 -9.00 31.27
C ALA A 542 26.03 -8.30 29.99
N PHE A 543 26.60 -7.09 30.12
CA PHE A 543 27.22 -6.42 28.98
C PHE A 543 28.53 -7.10 28.56
N ILE A 544 29.36 -7.50 29.52
CA ILE A 544 30.61 -8.22 29.25
C ILE A 544 30.33 -9.55 28.55
N ASP A 545 29.28 -10.26 28.95
CA ASP A 545 28.84 -11.51 28.32
C ASP A 545 28.48 -11.31 26.85
N GLU A 546 27.69 -10.27 26.52
CA GLU A 546 27.28 -9.96 25.14
C GLU A 546 28.46 -9.56 24.23
N ILE A 547 29.53 -8.97 24.78
CA ILE A 547 30.72 -8.57 23.99
C ILE A 547 31.88 -9.56 24.06
N LYS A 548 31.70 -10.73 24.70
CA LYS A 548 32.79 -11.71 24.94
C LYS A 548 33.38 -12.27 23.64
N GLY A 549 32.58 -12.46 22.61
CA GLY A 549 32.96 -13.02 21.32
C GLY A 549 33.36 -11.98 20.25
N ILE A 550 33.35 -10.69 20.59
CA ILE A 550 33.70 -9.59 19.68
C ILE A 550 35.19 -9.28 19.80
#